data_a08bead6ff97580ab0df95bb67d8dca1
#
_entry.id   a08bead6ff97580ab0df95bb67d8dca1
#
_cell.length_a   1.000
_cell.length_b   1.000
_cell.length_c   1.000
_cell.angle_alpha   90.00
_cell.angle_beta   90.00
_cell.angle_gamma   90.00
#
_symmetry.space_group_name_H-M   'P 1'
#
loop_
_entity.id
_entity.type
_entity.pdbx_description
1 polymer ?
#
loop_
_entity_poly.entity_id
_entity_poly.type
_entity_poly.pdbx_seq_one_letter_code
_entity_poly.pdbx_strand_id
1 'polypeptide(L)'
;MFEAPDPARARGASVTFEPGARSAWHTHPLGQTLIVTAGCGRVQRAGGSIEEIHPGDVIWFPPGEKHWHGASPTTAMTHIAIQEQLDGKVVEWMEKVSDEQYLA
;
A
#
# COMPACT_ATOMS: atom_id res chain seq x y z
N MET A 1 -10.62 1.87 -10.37
CA MET A 1 -11.09 1.42 -9.03
C MET A 1 -12.30 0.54 -9.20
N PHE A 2 -12.37 -0.55 -8.44
CA PHE A 2 -13.54 -1.40 -8.44
C PHE A 2 -14.06 -1.63 -7.02
N GLU A 3 -15.34 -1.91 -6.91
CA GLU A 3 -16.00 -2.23 -5.66
C GLU A 3 -17.03 -3.33 -5.95
N ALA A 4 -16.81 -4.51 -5.36
CA ALA A 4 -17.72 -5.63 -5.58
C ALA A 4 -19.04 -5.40 -4.85
N PRO A 5 -20.19 -5.84 -5.43
CA PRO A 5 -21.47 -5.70 -4.74
C PRO A 5 -21.60 -6.65 -3.56
N ASP A 6 -22.42 -6.26 -2.57
CA ASP A 6 -22.72 -7.11 -1.43
C ASP A 6 -23.27 -8.48 -1.88
N PRO A 7 -22.92 -9.57 -1.20
CA PRO A 7 -22.12 -9.65 0.03
C PRO A 7 -20.60 -9.70 -0.22
N ALA A 8 -20.13 -9.57 -1.46
CA ALA A 8 -18.71 -9.53 -1.74
C ALA A 8 -18.10 -8.27 -1.15
N ARG A 9 -16.83 -8.38 -0.70
CA ARG A 9 -16.15 -7.32 0.06
C ARG A 9 -14.96 -6.72 -0.66
N ALA A 10 -14.57 -7.28 -1.82
CA ALA A 10 -13.36 -6.87 -2.52
C ALA A 10 -13.49 -5.46 -3.10
N ARG A 11 -12.44 -4.68 -2.92
CA ARG A 11 -12.28 -3.36 -3.53
C ARG A 11 -10.87 -3.25 -4.06
N GLY A 12 -10.70 -2.53 -5.16
CA GLY A 12 -9.39 -2.38 -5.75
C GLY A 12 -9.25 -1.11 -6.56
N ALA A 13 -7.99 -0.69 -6.69
CA ALA A 13 -7.66 0.49 -7.46
C ALA A 13 -6.23 0.36 -8.01
N SER A 14 -6.01 0.94 -9.19
CA SER A 14 -4.67 1.21 -9.68
C SER A 14 -4.24 2.58 -9.18
N VAL A 15 -3.08 2.65 -8.53
CA VAL A 15 -2.58 3.88 -7.89
C VAL A 15 -1.18 4.16 -8.38
N THR A 16 -0.93 5.39 -8.77
CA THR A 16 0.42 5.86 -9.15
C THR A 16 0.93 6.86 -8.13
N PHE A 17 2.14 6.62 -7.65
CA PHE A 17 2.89 7.56 -6.82
C PHE A 17 3.99 8.20 -7.65
N GLU A 18 4.08 9.52 -7.61
CA GLU A 18 5.20 10.24 -8.18
C GLU A 18 6.48 9.98 -7.36
N PRO A 19 7.68 10.22 -7.94
CA PRO A 19 8.93 10.03 -7.17
C PRO A 19 8.88 10.73 -5.82
N GLY A 20 9.23 10.00 -4.76
CA GLY A 20 9.22 10.51 -3.38
C GLY A 20 7.85 10.50 -2.70
N ALA A 21 6.77 10.30 -3.42
CA ALA A 21 5.42 10.25 -2.85
C ALA A 21 5.16 8.91 -2.17
N ARG A 22 4.45 8.94 -1.06
CA ARG A 22 4.10 7.75 -0.28
C ARG A 22 2.82 7.96 0.49
N SER A 23 2.19 6.85 0.89
CA SER A 23 1.04 6.89 1.77
C SER A 23 1.46 7.25 3.20
N ALA A 24 0.49 7.61 4.03
CA ALA A 24 0.68 7.63 5.49
C ALA A 24 0.82 6.18 6.00
N TRP A 25 1.25 6.01 7.24
CA TRP A 25 1.11 4.75 7.95
C TRP A 25 -0.37 4.40 8.04
N HIS A 26 -0.72 3.14 7.84
CA HIS A 26 -2.11 2.70 7.90
C HIS A 26 -2.23 1.19 8.11
N THR A 27 -3.46 0.75 8.39
CA THR A 27 -3.82 -0.66 8.50
C THR A 27 -5.05 -0.94 7.66
N HIS A 28 -5.24 -2.20 7.30
CA HIS A 28 -6.45 -2.70 6.64
C HIS A 28 -7.07 -3.80 7.49
N PRO A 29 -8.38 -3.74 7.79
CA PRO A 29 -9.00 -4.71 8.70
C PRO A 29 -8.92 -6.17 8.21
N LEU A 30 -8.92 -6.38 6.90
CA LEU A 30 -8.82 -7.72 6.31
C LEU A 30 -7.57 -7.91 5.46
N GLY A 31 -6.55 -7.05 5.66
CA GLY A 31 -5.31 -7.11 4.92
C GLY A 31 -5.36 -6.41 3.58
N GLN A 32 -4.23 -6.37 2.90
CA GLN A 32 -4.09 -5.75 1.58
C GLN A 32 -3.12 -6.53 0.72
N THR A 33 -3.46 -6.67 -0.56
CA THR A 33 -2.54 -7.18 -1.58
C THR A 33 -2.13 -6.03 -2.49
N LEU A 34 -0.83 -5.88 -2.72
CA LEU A 34 -0.29 -4.96 -3.73
C LEU A 34 0.33 -5.76 -4.86
N ILE A 35 0.05 -5.36 -6.10
CA ILE A 35 0.68 -5.92 -7.29
C ILE A 35 1.33 -4.76 -8.03
N VAL A 36 2.66 -4.74 -8.07
CA VAL A 36 3.40 -3.67 -8.76
C VAL A 36 3.32 -3.90 -10.26
N THR A 37 2.90 -2.88 -11.00
CA THR A 37 2.72 -2.97 -12.45
C THR A 37 3.73 -2.13 -13.23
N ALA A 38 4.29 -1.07 -12.65
CA ALA A 38 5.27 -0.22 -13.31
C ALA A 38 6.16 0.51 -12.30
N GLY A 39 7.37 0.84 -12.72
CA GLY A 39 8.28 1.67 -11.95
C GLY A 39 9.02 0.96 -10.84
N CYS A 40 9.30 1.69 -9.77
CA CYS A 40 10.01 1.18 -8.60
C CYS A 40 9.48 1.86 -7.36
N GLY A 41 9.23 1.08 -6.32
CA GLY A 41 8.67 1.62 -5.09
C GLY A 41 9.30 1.05 -3.84
N ARG A 42 8.74 1.43 -2.71
CA ARG A 42 9.16 1.03 -1.38
C ARG A 42 7.95 0.69 -0.53
N VAL A 43 8.11 -0.30 0.33
CA VAL A 43 7.16 -0.60 1.39
C VAL A 43 7.92 -0.78 2.70
N GLN A 44 7.24 -0.52 3.80
CA GLN A 44 7.77 -0.81 5.13
C GLN A 44 6.64 -1.23 6.05
N ARG A 45 6.87 -2.31 6.78
CA ARG A 45 6.03 -2.74 7.89
C ARG A 45 6.57 -2.13 9.16
N ALA A 46 5.71 -1.74 10.10
CA ALA A 46 6.15 -1.18 11.37
C ALA A 46 7.13 -2.14 12.07
N GLY A 47 8.27 -1.61 12.51
CA GLY A 47 9.32 -2.40 13.14
C GLY A 47 10.23 -3.16 12.17
N GLY A 48 9.97 -3.08 10.86
CA GLY A 48 10.79 -3.75 9.84
C GLY A 48 11.62 -2.80 9.02
N SER A 49 12.42 -3.37 8.11
CA SER A 49 13.22 -2.60 7.16
C SER A 49 12.39 -2.19 5.96
N ILE A 50 12.80 -1.13 5.27
CA ILE A 50 12.24 -0.76 3.97
C ILE A 50 12.60 -1.85 2.96
N GLU A 51 11.62 -2.29 2.20
CA GLU A 51 11.79 -3.22 1.10
C GLU A 51 11.55 -2.50 -0.23
N GLU A 52 12.44 -2.71 -1.19
CA GLU A 52 12.27 -2.21 -2.55
C GLU A 52 11.35 -3.15 -3.33
N ILE A 53 10.41 -2.59 -4.07
CA ILE A 53 9.44 -3.38 -4.85
C ILE A 53 9.47 -2.98 -6.33
N HIS A 54 9.27 -3.97 -7.21
CA HIS A 54 9.44 -3.86 -8.65
C HIS A 54 8.25 -4.47 -9.39
N PRO A 55 8.07 -4.17 -10.69
CA PRO A 55 6.99 -4.78 -11.49
C PRO A 55 7.00 -6.30 -11.39
N GLY A 56 5.82 -6.86 -11.17
CA GLY A 56 5.63 -8.30 -10.97
C GLY A 56 5.68 -8.73 -9.51
N ASP A 57 6.15 -7.89 -8.59
CA ASP A 57 6.14 -8.20 -7.16
C ASP A 57 4.71 -8.16 -6.63
N VAL A 58 4.40 -9.12 -5.77
CA VAL A 58 3.13 -9.19 -5.05
C VAL A 58 3.44 -9.13 -3.57
N ILE A 59 2.87 -8.15 -2.88
CA ILE A 59 3.09 -7.94 -1.46
C ILE A 59 1.76 -8.16 -0.72
N TRP A 60 1.81 -8.93 0.34
CA TRP A 60 0.68 -9.17 1.22
C TRP A 60 0.92 -8.56 2.59
N PHE A 61 -0.01 -7.69 3.03
CA PHE A 61 -0.03 -7.17 4.39
C PHE A 61 -1.17 -7.83 5.15
N PRO A 62 -0.89 -8.59 6.23
CA PRO A 62 -1.93 -9.22 7.03
C PRO A 62 -2.90 -8.22 7.66
N PRO A 63 -4.10 -8.67 8.05
CA PRO A 63 -5.04 -7.81 8.77
C PRO A 63 -4.40 -7.12 9.97
N GLY A 64 -4.61 -5.81 10.08
CA GLY A 64 -4.13 -5.01 11.20
C GLY A 64 -2.64 -4.68 11.20
N GLU A 65 -1.87 -5.12 10.22
CA GLU A 65 -0.45 -4.80 10.15
C GLU A 65 -0.24 -3.36 9.69
N LYS A 66 0.42 -2.57 10.54
CA LYS A 66 0.75 -1.17 10.23
C LYS A 66 1.87 -1.12 9.19
N HIS A 67 1.63 -0.41 8.10
CA HIS A 67 2.57 -0.31 6.99
C HIS A 67 2.37 0.97 6.18
N TRP A 68 3.30 1.25 5.28
CA TRP A 68 3.15 2.25 4.24
C TRP A 68 3.76 1.73 2.93
N HIS A 69 3.36 2.34 1.82
CA HIS A 69 3.92 2.09 0.51
C HIS A 69 3.99 3.36 -0.31
N GLY A 70 4.89 3.40 -1.27
CA GLY A 70 5.09 4.56 -2.12
C GLY A 70 6.12 4.32 -3.20
N ALA A 71 6.41 5.39 -3.95
CA ALA A 71 7.43 5.37 -5.00
C ALA A 71 8.83 5.42 -4.38
N SER A 72 9.84 5.06 -5.20
CA SER A 72 11.23 5.32 -4.84
C SER A 72 11.51 6.84 -4.91
N PRO A 73 12.62 7.31 -4.34
CA PRO A 73 12.96 8.74 -4.38
C PRO A 73 13.11 9.31 -5.79
N THR A 74 13.46 8.47 -6.76
CA THR A 74 13.82 8.91 -8.11
C THR A 74 12.93 8.37 -9.22
N THR A 75 12.04 7.41 -8.93
CA THR A 75 11.22 6.75 -9.93
C THR A 75 9.78 6.62 -9.43
N ALA A 76 8.82 6.98 -10.27
CA ALA A 76 7.40 6.76 -9.98
C ALA A 76 7.10 5.26 -9.87
N MET A 77 6.04 4.90 -9.18
CA MET A 77 5.59 3.52 -9.05
C MET A 77 4.08 3.45 -9.19
N THR A 78 3.62 2.45 -9.95
CA THR A 78 2.21 2.13 -10.08
C THR A 78 1.95 0.73 -9.55
N HIS A 79 0.91 0.59 -8.74
CA HIS A 79 0.48 -0.72 -8.27
C HIS A 79 -1.04 -0.84 -8.29
N ILE A 80 -1.51 -2.08 -8.32
CA ILE A 80 -2.91 -2.41 -8.04
C ILE A 80 -2.99 -2.74 -6.56
N ALA A 81 -3.91 -2.09 -5.86
CA ALA A 81 -4.19 -2.38 -4.45
C ALA A 81 -5.54 -3.08 -4.35
N ILE A 82 -5.58 -4.21 -3.66
CA ILE A 82 -6.79 -4.99 -3.45
C ILE A 82 -6.96 -5.24 -1.95
N GLN A 83 -8.10 -4.87 -1.42
CA GLN A 83 -8.46 -5.12 -0.03
C GLN A 83 -9.96 -5.40 0.09
N GLU A 84 -10.35 -5.97 1.21
CA GLU A 84 -11.76 -6.22 1.50
C GLU A 84 -12.25 -5.25 2.57
N GLN A 85 -13.52 -4.85 2.45
CA GLN A 85 -14.15 -4.04 3.48
C GLN A 85 -14.65 -4.92 4.62
N LEU A 86 -14.62 -4.38 5.83
CA LEU A 86 -15.23 -4.96 7.01
C LEU A 86 -16.07 -3.87 7.69
N ASP A 87 -17.37 -4.10 7.82
CA ASP A 87 -18.29 -3.13 8.40
C ASP A 87 -18.19 -1.74 7.75
N GLY A 88 -18.01 -1.71 6.43
CA GLY A 88 -17.90 -0.48 5.67
C GLY A 88 -16.52 0.17 5.68
N LYS A 89 -15.55 -0.42 6.36
CA LYS A 89 -14.18 0.11 6.43
C LYS A 89 -13.22 -0.74 5.62
N VAL A 90 -12.31 -0.09 4.88
CA VAL A 90 -11.22 -0.74 4.14
C VAL A 90 -9.85 -0.37 4.67
N VAL A 91 -9.74 0.75 5.36
CA VAL A 91 -8.45 1.31 5.81
C VAL A 91 -8.64 2.13 7.08
N GLU A 92 -7.62 2.12 7.93
CA GLU A 92 -7.49 3.03 9.07
C GLU A 92 -6.19 3.82 8.90
N TRP A 93 -6.33 5.12 8.67
CA TRP A 93 -5.20 6.01 8.45
C TRP A 93 -4.56 6.42 9.78
N MET A 94 -3.23 6.48 9.78
CA MET A 94 -2.42 6.84 10.94
C MET A 94 -1.53 8.03 10.59
N GLU A 95 -0.41 8.19 11.29
CA GLU A 95 0.51 9.31 11.07
C GLU A 95 1.18 9.26 9.70
N LYS A 96 1.59 10.41 9.21
CA LYS A 96 2.36 10.50 7.97
C LYS A 96 3.75 9.89 8.16
N VAL A 97 4.30 9.35 7.09
CA VAL A 97 5.68 8.88 7.04
C VAL A 97 6.60 10.09 6.87
N SER A 98 7.49 10.32 7.82
CA SER A 98 8.45 11.41 7.74
C SER A 98 9.51 11.16 6.67
N ASP A 99 10.17 12.22 6.19
CA ASP A 99 11.29 12.06 5.25
C ASP A 99 12.39 11.21 5.84
N GLU A 100 12.67 11.37 7.14
CA GLU A 100 13.66 10.57 7.84
C GLU A 100 13.32 9.09 7.83
N GLN A 101 12.06 8.74 8.08
CA GLN A 101 11.60 7.34 8.00
C GLN A 101 11.68 6.80 6.58
N TYR A 102 11.24 7.59 5.62
CA TYR A 102 11.18 7.20 4.21
C TYR A 102 12.56 6.96 3.60
N LEU A 103 13.57 7.72 4.01
CA LEU A 103 14.94 7.62 3.49
C LEU A 103 15.85 6.72 4.32
N ALA A 104 15.34 6.12 5.37
CA ALA A 104 16.11 5.29 6.28
C ALA A 104 16.71 4.03 5.61
#